data_20f1926da1d6792bd43608337a5f4cad
#
_entry.id   20f1926da1d6792bd43608337a5f4cad
#
_cell.length_a   1.000
_cell.length_b   1.000
_cell.length_c   1.000
_cell.angle_alpha   90.00
_cell.angle_beta   90.00
_cell.angle_gamma   90.00
#
_symmetry.space_group_name_H-M   'P 1'
#
loop_
_entity.id
_entity.type
_entity.pdbx_description
1 polymer ?
#
loop_
_entity_poly.entity_id
_entity_poly.type
_entity_poly.pdbx_seq_one_letter_code
_entity_poly.pdbx_strand_id
1 'polypeptide(L)'
;KNRKTKRDDVEKLCKHNHFTKEDEKILWEICKITECNNIRYLIKSNAEITDLFRQAFNLAKETNSFDENQINDFFVILYKLELLAAQGKQISSTRQMTVGLNITFINMNGELYPLKIEKITKDFFIVAVPPFIYNSPQKPEPLSKQRFTYKTKEGLAYNLVSRVVRYEETPDKN
;
A
#
# COMPACT_ATOMS: atom_id res chain seq x y z
N LYS A 1 -11.27 -27.03 -3.36
CA LYS A 1 -10.53 -25.86 -3.84
C LYS A 1 -11.40 -24.63 -4.08
N ASN A 2 -12.71 -24.77 -4.37
CA ASN A 2 -13.64 -23.67 -4.62
C ASN A 2 -14.58 -23.43 -3.42
N ARG A 3 -14.03 -23.12 -2.26
CA ARG A 3 -14.83 -22.79 -1.09
C ARG A 3 -15.11 -21.29 -1.07
N LYS A 4 -16.39 -20.89 -1.00
CA LYS A 4 -16.76 -19.48 -0.78
C LYS A 4 -16.06 -18.91 0.47
N THR A 5 -15.54 -17.72 0.36
CA THR A 5 -14.96 -16.99 1.48
C THR A 5 -16.03 -16.75 2.55
N LYS A 6 -15.73 -17.08 3.80
CA LYS A 6 -16.57 -16.79 4.95
C LYS A 6 -16.07 -15.55 5.67
N ARG A 7 -16.93 -14.90 6.46
CA ARG A 7 -16.56 -13.76 7.28
C ARG A 7 -15.39 -14.06 8.22
N ASP A 8 -15.38 -15.25 8.82
CA ASP A 8 -14.29 -15.75 9.68
C ASP A 8 -12.94 -15.84 8.93
N ASP A 9 -12.94 -16.14 7.64
CA ASP A 9 -11.72 -16.16 6.83
C ASP A 9 -11.12 -14.75 6.67
N VAL A 10 -11.99 -13.74 6.46
CA VAL A 10 -11.60 -12.31 6.36
C VAL A 10 -11.11 -11.80 7.71
N GLU A 11 -11.85 -12.09 8.80
CA GLU A 11 -11.48 -11.70 10.15
C GLU A 11 -10.09 -12.25 10.55
N LYS A 12 -9.86 -13.54 10.32
CA LYS A 12 -8.55 -14.18 10.59
C LYS A 12 -7.43 -13.59 9.74
N LEU A 13 -7.72 -13.29 8.46
CA LEU A 13 -6.76 -12.65 7.58
C LEU A 13 -6.36 -11.27 8.11
N CYS A 14 -7.34 -10.44 8.45
CA CYS A 14 -7.12 -9.09 8.94
C CYS A 14 -6.40 -9.09 10.29
N LYS A 15 -6.81 -9.95 11.21
CA LYS A 15 -6.16 -10.09 12.52
C LYS A 15 -4.70 -10.54 12.39
N HIS A 16 -4.42 -11.50 11.52
CA HIS A 16 -3.05 -12.01 11.31
C HIS A 16 -2.12 -10.93 10.73
N ASN A 17 -2.65 -10.02 9.92
CA ASN A 17 -1.89 -8.98 9.25
C ASN A 17 -2.00 -7.60 9.93
N HIS A 18 -2.60 -7.53 11.10
CA HIS A 18 -2.80 -6.29 11.88
C HIS A 18 -3.57 -5.21 11.12
N PHE A 19 -4.54 -5.60 10.30
CA PHE A 19 -5.44 -4.69 9.61
C PHE A 19 -6.48 -4.12 10.58
N THR A 20 -7.02 -2.95 10.23
CA THR A 20 -8.03 -2.26 11.05
C THR A 20 -9.41 -2.93 10.94
N LYS A 21 -10.35 -2.50 11.79
CA LYS A 21 -11.75 -2.95 11.69
C LYS A 21 -12.45 -2.39 10.46
N GLU A 22 -12.07 -1.22 10.01
CA GLU A 22 -12.51 -0.61 8.75
C GLU A 22 -12.03 -1.43 7.55
N ASP A 23 -10.76 -1.84 7.55
CA ASP A 23 -10.21 -2.75 6.53
C ASP A 23 -10.98 -4.08 6.47
N GLU A 24 -11.29 -4.65 7.64
CA GLU A 24 -12.06 -5.90 7.72
C GLU A 24 -13.47 -5.74 7.14
N LYS A 25 -14.15 -4.64 7.48
CA LYS A 25 -15.50 -4.37 6.97
C LYS A 25 -15.52 -4.23 5.46
N ILE A 26 -14.64 -3.40 4.89
CA ILE A 26 -14.62 -3.17 3.45
C ILE A 26 -14.20 -4.42 2.69
N LEU A 27 -13.21 -5.17 3.19
CA LEU A 27 -12.78 -6.43 2.56
C LEU A 27 -13.90 -7.46 2.57
N TRP A 28 -14.68 -7.53 3.65
CA TRP A 28 -15.85 -8.42 3.70
C TRP A 28 -16.91 -8.01 2.68
N GLU A 29 -17.21 -6.69 2.54
CA GLU A 29 -18.15 -6.21 1.52
C GLU A 29 -17.66 -6.55 0.10
N ILE A 30 -16.38 -6.39 -0.18
CA ILE A 30 -15.76 -6.79 -1.45
C ILE A 30 -15.98 -8.28 -1.70
N CYS A 31 -15.70 -9.13 -0.73
CA CYS A 31 -15.89 -10.59 -0.85
C CYS A 31 -17.34 -10.98 -1.08
N LYS A 32 -18.29 -10.26 -0.48
CA LYS A 32 -19.74 -10.51 -0.67
C LYS A 32 -20.20 -10.16 -2.08
N ILE A 33 -19.91 -8.95 -2.54
CA ILE A 33 -20.42 -8.47 -3.84
C ILE A 33 -19.79 -9.21 -5.02
N THR A 34 -18.56 -9.70 -4.87
CA THR A 34 -17.85 -10.48 -5.90
C THR A 34 -18.05 -11.99 -5.75
N GLU A 35 -18.75 -12.43 -4.73
CA GLU A 35 -18.84 -13.85 -4.37
C GLU A 35 -17.48 -14.56 -4.28
N CYS A 36 -16.49 -13.84 -3.76
CA CYS A 36 -15.09 -14.27 -3.71
C CYS A 36 -14.92 -15.67 -3.11
N ASN A 37 -14.11 -16.47 -3.80
CA ASN A 37 -13.71 -17.78 -3.32
C ASN A 37 -12.30 -17.75 -2.72
N ASN A 38 -12.13 -18.37 -1.56
CA ASN A 38 -10.81 -18.60 -0.94
C ASN A 38 -9.87 -17.39 -0.90
N ILE A 39 -10.31 -16.33 -0.26
CA ILE A 39 -9.56 -15.05 -0.15
C ILE A 39 -8.10 -15.25 0.30
N ARG A 40 -7.82 -16.20 1.19
CA ARG A 40 -6.48 -16.49 1.69
C ARG A 40 -5.51 -16.98 0.61
N TYR A 41 -6.03 -17.64 -0.41
CA TYR A 41 -5.22 -18.07 -1.54
C TYR A 41 -5.07 -16.95 -2.56
N LEU A 42 -6.16 -16.26 -2.83
CA LEU A 42 -6.22 -15.17 -3.81
C LEU A 42 -5.24 -14.04 -3.49
N ILE A 43 -5.09 -13.66 -2.23
CA ILE A 43 -4.18 -12.58 -1.80
C ILE A 43 -2.69 -12.90 -2.00
N LYS A 44 -2.33 -14.10 -2.42
CA LYS A 44 -0.94 -14.45 -2.75
C LYS A 44 -0.51 -14.00 -4.14
N SER A 45 -1.45 -13.59 -4.96
CA SER A 45 -1.22 -13.17 -6.33
C SER A 45 -1.70 -11.74 -6.56
N ASN A 46 -0.79 -10.87 -6.98
CA ASN A 46 -1.11 -9.48 -7.34
C ASN A 46 -2.13 -9.40 -8.47
N ALA A 47 -2.05 -10.29 -9.46
CA ALA A 47 -3.00 -10.34 -10.58
C ALA A 47 -4.42 -10.68 -10.08
N GLU A 48 -4.55 -11.67 -9.21
CA GLU A 48 -5.84 -12.07 -8.65
C GLU A 48 -6.43 -11.00 -7.72
N ILE A 49 -5.60 -10.29 -6.95
CA ILE A 49 -6.03 -9.13 -6.14
C ILE A 49 -6.57 -8.04 -7.06
N THR A 50 -5.82 -7.68 -8.10
CA THR A 50 -6.22 -6.65 -9.06
C THR A 50 -7.54 -6.98 -9.74
N ASP A 51 -7.72 -8.22 -10.17
CA ASP A 51 -8.95 -8.68 -10.82
C ASP A 51 -10.15 -8.67 -9.87
N LEU A 52 -9.98 -9.14 -8.63
CA LEU A 52 -11.01 -9.09 -7.60
C LEU A 52 -11.48 -7.65 -7.33
N PHE A 53 -10.53 -6.74 -7.15
CA PHE A 53 -10.85 -5.34 -6.82
C PHE A 53 -11.44 -4.60 -8.03
N ARG A 54 -11.01 -4.90 -9.26
CA ARG A 54 -11.64 -4.38 -10.47
C ARG A 54 -13.09 -4.82 -10.58
N GLN A 55 -13.36 -6.10 -10.38
CA GLN A 55 -14.72 -6.64 -10.37
C GLN A 55 -15.57 -5.99 -9.28
N ALA A 56 -15.05 -5.89 -8.05
CA ALA A 56 -15.74 -5.25 -6.93
C ALA A 56 -16.06 -3.79 -7.22
N PHE A 57 -15.13 -3.03 -7.77
CA PHE A 57 -15.31 -1.62 -8.10
C PHE A 57 -16.41 -1.42 -9.14
N ASN A 58 -16.43 -2.23 -10.19
CA ASN A 58 -17.45 -2.17 -11.24
C ASN A 58 -18.84 -2.48 -10.65
N LEU A 59 -18.97 -3.57 -9.87
CA LEU A 59 -20.23 -3.95 -9.24
C LEU A 59 -20.71 -2.88 -8.25
N ALA A 60 -19.81 -2.32 -7.43
CA ALA A 60 -20.15 -1.27 -6.49
C ALA A 60 -20.62 0.01 -7.18
N LYS A 61 -20.01 0.36 -8.32
CA LYS A 61 -20.42 1.50 -9.16
C LYS A 61 -21.79 1.28 -9.78
N GLU A 62 -22.06 0.11 -10.33
CA GLU A 62 -23.36 -0.23 -10.93
C GLU A 62 -24.51 -0.21 -9.91
N THR A 63 -24.24 -0.67 -8.69
CA THR A 63 -25.23 -0.76 -7.60
C THR A 63 -25.24 0.44 -6.67
N ASN A 64 -24.32 1.39 -6.87
CA ASN A 64 -24.10 2.55 -5.97
C ASN A 64 -23.95 2.12 -4.49
N SER A 65 -23.21 1.03 -4.26
CA SER A 65 -23.14 0.35 -2.95
C SER A 65 -22.11 0.96 -2.01
N PHE A 66 -21.13 1.75 -2.52
CA PHE A 66 -20.09 2.36 -1.71
C PHE A 66 -20.21 3.88 -1.70
N ASP A 67 -20.18 4.47 -0.50
CA ASP A 67 -20.02 5.90 -0.31
C ASP A 67 -18.55 6.35 -0.49
N GLU A 68 -18.29 7.66 -0.41
CA GLU A 68 -16.93 8.20 -0.59
C GLU A 68 -15.92 7.66 0.43
N ASN A 69 -16.34 7.47 1.69
CA ASN A 69 -15.48 6.91 2.73
C ASN A 69 -15.13 5.45 2.45
N GLN A 70 -16.13 4.67 2.03
CA GLN A 70 -15.93 3.27 1.65
C GLN A 70 -15.06 3.13 0.40
N ILE A 71 -15.14 4.05 -0.56
CA ILE A 71 -14.24 4.09 -1.72
C ILE A 71 -12.80 4.36 -1.28
N ASN A 72 -12.60 5.28 -0.33
CA ASN A 72 -11.27 5.53 0.21
C ASN A 72 -10.73 4.29 0.94
N ASP A 73 -11.52 3.66 1.80
CA ASP A 73 -11.15 2.43 2.50
C ASP A 73 -10.86 1.28 1.53
N PHE A 74 -11.59 1.20 0.42
CA PHE A 74 -11.37 0.25 -0.66
C PHE A 74 -9.97 0.36 -1.26
N PHE A 75 -9.51 1.57 -1.57
CA PHE A 75 -8.16 1.75 -2.11
C PHE A 75 -7.07 1.53 -1.06
N VAL A 76 -7.33 1.84 0.20
CA VAL A 76 -6.40 1.57 1.30
C VAL A 76 -6.20 0.06 1.49
N ILE A 77 -7.27 -0.74 1.52
CA ILE A 77 -7.14 -2.19 1.67
C ILE A 77 -6.53 -2.85 0.43
N LEU A 78 -6.85 -2.38 -0.78
CA LEU A 78 -6.20 -2.83 -2.01
C LEU A 78 -4.68 -2.70 -1.89
N TYR A 79 -4.22 -1.53 -1.48
CA TYR A 79 -2.81 -1.26 -1.31
C TYR A 79 -2.15 -2.18 -0.26
N LYS A 80 -2.80 -2.38 0.89
CA LYS A 80 -2.33 -3.29 1.94
C LYS A 80 -2.23 -4.75 1.46
N LEU A 81 -3.18 -5.21 0.65
CA LEU A 81 -3.13 -6.57 0.09
C LEU A 81 -2.05 -6.72 -0.98
N GLU A 82 -1.84 -5.71 -1.82
CA GLU A 82 -0.71 -5.69 -2.76
C GLU A 82 0.64 -5.79 -2.02
N LEU A 83 0.76 -5.13 -0.87
CA LEU A 83 1.94 -5.26 0.01
C LEU A 83 2.13 -6.70 0.52
N LEU A 84 1.06 -7.37 0.93
CA LEU A 84 1.11 -8.76 1.36
C LEU A 84 1.54 -9.70 0.22
N ALA A 85 1.00 -9.52 -0.97
CA ALA A 85 1.37 -10.30 -2.14
C ALA A 85 2.83 -10.09 -2.55
N ALA A 86 3.40 -8.93 -2.23
CA ALA A 86 4.81 -8.61 -2.44
C ALA A 86 5.74 -9.14 -1.33
N GLN A 87 5.22 -9.78 -0.27
CA GLN A 87 6.05 -10.37 0.78
C GLN A 87 7.05 -11.36 0.19
N GLY A 88 8.32 -11.15 0.52
CA GLY A 88 9.45 -11.88 -0.09
C GLY A 88 10.05 -11.22 -1.33
N LYS A 89 9.39 -10.23 -1.92
CA LYS A 89 9.94 -9.35 -2.96
C LYS A 89 10.41 -8.05 -2.31
N GLN A 90 11.56 -8.09 -1.69
CA GLN A 90 12.14 -6.92 -1.03
C GLN A 90 13.18 -6.27 -1.95
N ILE A 91 13.11 -4.93 -2.06
CA ILE A 91 14.20 -4.17 -2.66
C ILE A 91 15.39 -4.19 -1.69
N SER A 92 16.49 -4.73 -2.14
CA SER A 92 17.76 -4.79 -1.40
C SER A 92 18.81 -3.79 -1.91
N SER A 93 18.55 -3.15 -3.04
CA SER A 93 19.46 -2.20 -3.66
C SER A 93 18.73 -1.05 -4.33
N THR A 94 19.28 0.15 -4.20
CA THR A 94 18.78 1.36 -4.90
C THR A 94 18.85 1.24 -6.43
N ARG A 95 19.66 0.32 -6.96
CA ARG A 95 19.73 0.04 -8.41
C ARG A 95 18.42 -0.51 -9.00
N GLN A 96 17.55 -1.04 -8.15
CA GLN A 96 16.22 -1.55 -8.53
C GLN A 96 15.15 -0.45 -8.59
N MET A 97 15.52 0.78 -8.24
CA MET A 97 14.61 1.93 -8.19
C MET A 97 14.83 2.83 -9.40
N THR A 98 13.84 3.66 -9.73
CA THR A 98 13.89 4.61 -10.83
C THR A 98 13.57 6.02 -10.35
N VAL A 99 14.40 6.99 -10.71
CA VAL A 99 14.15 8.42 -10.44
C VAL A 99 12.86 8.86 -11.14
N GLY A 100 12.08 9.71 -10.47
CA GLY A 100 10.81 10.24 -10.96
C GLY A 100 9.60 9.37 -10.66
N LEU A 101 9.78 8.11 -10.23
CA LEU A 101 8.69 7.28 -9.71
C LEU A 101 8.40 7.61 -8.25
N ASN A 102 7.19 7.26 -7.83
CA ASN A 102 6.79 7.43 -6.44
C ASN A 102 7.21 6.24 -5.59
N ILE A 103 7.65 6.54 -4.38
CA ILE A 103 7.73 5.60 -3.27
C ILE A 103 6.67 6.02 -2.25
N THR A 104 5.95 5.07 -1.70
CA THR A 104 4.92 5.38 -0.72
C THR A 104 5.44 5.14 0.69
N PHE A 105 5.45 6.20 1.47
CA PHE A 105 5.76 6.16 2.89
C PHE A 105 4.51 5.72 3.67
N ILE A 106 4.69 4.82 4.62
CA ILE A 106 3.65 4.33 5.51
C ILE A 106 4.00 4.80 6.92
N ASN A 107 3.17 5.71 7.47
CA ASN A 107 3.40 6.20 8.82
C ASN A 107 2.98 5.19 9.88
N MET A 108 3.18 5.52 11.16
CA MET A 108 2.84 4.65 12.29
C MET A 108 1.33 4.37 12.42
N ASN A 109 0.49 5.28 11.89
CA ASN A 109 -0.96 5.13 11.89
C ASN A 109 -1.47 4.33 10.68
N GLY A 110 -0.58 3.87 9.79
CA GLY A 110 -0.93 3.17 8.56
C GLY A 110 -1.37 4.08 7.42
N GLU A 111 -1.23 5.39 7.55
CA GLU A 111 -1.50 6.35 6.50
C GLU A 111 -0.43 6.31 5.42
N LEU A 112 -0.84 6.53 4.19
CA LEU A 112 -0.02 6.34 3.00
C LEU A 112 0.28 7.68 2.34
N TYR A 113 1.56 7.97 2.16
CA TYR A 113 2.03 9.20 1.55
C TYR A 113 2.92 8.92 0.35
N PRO A 114 2.48 9.20 -0.89
CA PRO A 114 3.33 9.08 -2.07
C PRO A 114 4.39 10.19 -2.07
N LEU A 115 5.65 9.79 -2.14
CA LEU A 115 6.80 10.67 -2.19
C LEU A 115 7.53 10.44 -3.51
N LYS A 116 7.86 11.50 -4.23
CA LYS A 116 8.60 11.41 -5.48
C LYS A 116 10.08 11.16 -5.23
N ILE A 117 10.65 10.17 -5.92
CA ILE A 117 12.08 9.91 -5.91
C ILE A 117 12.77 10.95 -6.80
N GLU A 118 13.60 11.80 -6.20
CA GLU A 118 14.30 12.87 -6.91
C GLU A 118 15.71 12.47 -7.32
N LYS A 119 16.38 11.67 -6.51
CA LYS A 119 17.76 11.24 -6.77
C LYS A 119 18.00 9.84 -6.20
N ILE A 120 18.82 9.08 -6.89
CA ILE A 120 19.29 7.76 -6.47
C ILE A 120 20.81 7.73 -6.56
N THR A 121 21.45 7.23 -5.50
CA THR A 121 22.88 6.94 -5.47
C THR A 121 23.07 5.44 -5.20
N LYS A 122 24.32 5.00 -5.11
CA LYS A 122 24.64 3.61 -4.77
C LYS A 122 24.09 3.21 -3.39
N ASP A 123 24.10 4.10 -2.43
CA ASP A 123 23.85 3.79 -1.03
C ASP A 123 22.56 4.39 -0.47
N PHE A 124 21.99 5.41 -1.12
CA PHE A 124 20.78 6.08 -0.68
C PHE A 124 19.93 6.64 -1.82
N PHE A 125 18.71 6.98 -1.51
CA PHE A 125 17.79 7.72 -2.38
C PHE A 125 17.25 8.96 -1.66
N ILE A 126 16.88 9.96 -2.43
CA ILE A 126 16.31 11.22 -1.94
C ILE A 126 14.88 11.31 -2.45
N VAL A 127 13.97 11.66 -1.55
CA VAL A 127 12.55 11.89 -1.85
C VAL A 127 12.16 13.31 -1.46
N ALA A 128 11.24 13.88 -2.23
CA ALA A 128 10.61 15.14 -1.86
C ALA A 128 9.63 14.92 -0.70
N VAL A 129 9.86 15.57 0.42
CA VAL A 129 8.98 15.49 1.59
C VAL A 129 8.05 16.70 1.60
N PRO A 130 6.71 16.51 1.50
CA PRO A 130 5.76 17.60 1.56
C PRO A 130 5.83 18.36 2.90
N PRO A 131 5.59 19.69 2.91
CA PRO A 131 5.65 20.50 4.13
C PRO A 131 4.74 20.01 5.25
N PHE A 132 3.57 19.44 4.91
CA PHE A 132 2.64 18.93 5.90
C PHE A 132 3.15 17.68 6.62
N ILE A 133 4.04 16.88 6.01
CA ILE A 133 4.73 15.76 6.67
C ILE A 133 5.92 16.30 7.47
N TYR A 134 6.71 17.19 6.85
CA TYR A 134 7.92 17.75 7.47
C TYR A 134 7.62 18.50 8.77
N ASN A 135 6.49 19.23 8.83
CA ASN A 135 6.06 20.00 9.99
C ASN A 135 5.13 19.21 10.94
N SER A 136 4.87 17.95 10.65
CA SER A 136 4.02 17.08 11.46
C SER A 136 4.78 16.54 12.68
N PRO A 137 4.08 16.27 13.81
CA PRO A 137 4.64 15.48 14.91
C PRO A 137 5.04 14.06 14.49
N GLN A 138 4.53 13.57 13.36
CA GLN A 138 4.81 12.26 12.80
C GLN A 138 6.01 12.26 11.83
N LYS A 139 6.71 13.38 11.68
CA LYS A 139 7.94 13.46 10.90
C LYS A 139 8.91 12.37 11.36
N PRO A 140 9.36 11.48 10.48
CA PRO A 140 10.33 10.47 10.84
C PRO A 140 11.64 11.09 11.34
N GLU A 141 12.11 10.64 12.47
CA GLU A 141 13.37 11.13 13.01
C GLU A 141 14.58 10.56 12.24
N PRO A 142 15.69 11.31 12.16
CA PRO A 142 16.94 10.78 11.63
C PRO A 142 17.32 9.47 12.32
N LEU A 143 17.88 8.53 11.56
CA LEU A 143 18.27 7.17 11.96
C LEU A 143 17.09 6.20 12.24
N SER A 144 15.85 6.68 12.25
CA SER A 144 14.68 5.80 12.40
C SER A 144 14.48 4.92 11.15
N LYS A 145 14.01 3.70 11.38
CA LYS A 145 13.62 2.79 10.30
C LYS A 145 12.19 3.08 9.87
N GLN A 146 11.99 3.25 8.58
CA GLN A 146 10.69 3.52 7.97
C GLN A 146 10.35 2.49 6.92
N ARG A 147 9.05 2.24 6.77
CA ARG A 147 8.52 1.34 5.76
C ARG A 147 8.07 2.13 4.54
N PHE A 148 8.39 1.59 3.39
CA PHE A 148 8.00 2.15 2.11
C PHE A 148 7.49 1.02 1.20
N THR A 149 6.66 1.40 0.25
CA THR A 149 6.35 0.58 -0.92
C THR A 149 6.78 1.29 -2.17
N TYR A 150 7.38 0.54 -3.05
CA TYR A 150 7.79 0.98 -4.37
C TYR A 150 7.04 0.17 -5.43
N LYS A 151 6.40 0.85 -6.40
CA LYS A 151 5.83 0.23 -7.60
C LYS A 151 6.71 0.52 -8.80
N THR A 152 7.06 -0.53 -9.53
CA THR A 152 7.77 -0.41 -10.82
C THR A 152 6.84 0.13 -11.89
N LYS A 153 7.40 0.51 -13.06
CA LYS A 153 6.60 0.92 -14.22
C LYS A 153 5.63 -0.18 -14.68
N GLU A 154 6.00 -1.43 -14.50
CA GLU A 154 5.19 -2.60 -14.84
C GLU A 154 4.11 -2.91 -13.79
N GLY A 155 4.03 -2.11 -12.72
CA GLY A 155 3.05 -2.27 -11.65
C GLY A 155 3.41 -3.30 -10.59
N LEU A 156 4.65 -3.82 -10.58
CA LEU A 156 5.11 -4.72 -9.53
C LEU A 156 5.39 -3.94 -8.24
N ALA A 157 4.80 -4.40 -7.15
CA ALA A 157 4.98 -3.81 -5.83
C ALA A 157 6.11 -4.49 -5.06
N TYR A 158 6.95 -3.68 -4.42
CA TYR A 158 8.05 -4.13 -3.57
C TYR A 158 7.99 -3.44 -2.22
N ASN A 159 8.33 -4.18 -1.17
CA ASN A 159 8.53 -3.63 0.15
C ASN A 159 9.97 -3.14 0.31
N LEU A 160 10.11 -2.04 1.01
CA LEU A 160 11.40 -1.45 1.34
C LEU A 160 11.38 -0.98 2.80
N VAL A 161 12.42 -1.36 3.53
CA VAL A 161 12.72 -0.77 4.85
C VAL A 161 14.00 0.02 4.70
N SER A 162 13.95 1.31 5.03
CA SER A 162 15.11 2.19 4.96
C SER A 162 15.24 3.03 6.22
N ARG A 163 16.45 3.51 6.48
CA ARG A 163 16.69 4.49 7.55
C ARG A 163 16.66 5.90 6.98
N VAL A 164 16.02 6.80 7.69
CA VAL A 164 16.14 8.23 7.42
C VAL A 164 17.57 8.65 7.80
N VAL A 165 18.32 9.19 6.86
CA VAL A 165 19.69 9.66 7.13
C VAL A 165 19.63 11.10 7.65
N ARG A 166 19.03 11.99 6.86
CA ARG A 166 18.89 13.41 7.18
C ARG A 166 17.85 14.07 6.29
N TYR A 167 17.45 15.26 6.67
CA TYR A 167 16.66 16.17 5.83
C TYR A 167 17.60 17.23 5.24
N GLU A 168 17.37 17.58 3.99
CA GLU A 168 18.08 18.64 3.28
C GLU A 168 17.04 19.63 2.74
N GLU A 169 17.32 20.91 2.87
CA GLU A 169 16.54 21.94 2.20
C GLU A 169 16.90 21.95 0.72
N THR A 170 15.88 21.91 -0.13
CA THR A 170 16.08 22.11 -1.56
C THR A 170 16.32 23.60 -1.78
N PRO A 171 17.42 24.03 -2.41
CA PRO A 171 17.55 25.42 -2.79
C PRO A 171 16.38 25.79 -3.70
N ASP A 172 15.69 26.88 -3.35
CA ASP A 172 14.60 27.44 -4.14
C ASP A 172 15.04 27.53 -5.60
N LYS A 173 14.34 26.81 -6.46
CA LYS A 173 14.47 27.03 -7.90
C LYS A 173 13.74 28.33 -8.22
N ASN A 174 14.47 29.45 -8.15
CA ASN A 174 14.08 30.71 -8.77
C ASN A 174 13.97 30.55 -10.29
#